data_8a5caeebb91c2f3709bb0ed08260da4c
#
_entry.id   8a5caeebb91c2f3709bb0ed08260da4c
#
_cell.length_a   1.000
_cell.length_b   1.000
_cell.length_c   1.000
_cell.angle_alpha   90.00
_cell.angle_beta   90.00
_cell.angle_gamma   90.00
#
_symmetry.space_group_name_H-M   'P 1'
#
loop_
_entity.id
_entity.type
_entity.pdbx_description
1 polymer ?
#
loop_
_entity_poly.entity_id
_entity_poly.type
_entity_poly.pdbx_seq_one_letter_code
_entity_poly.pdbx_strand_id
1 'polypeptide(L)'
;ISIFPMCLTLAASYSPDAIIISFTMLTIAYVLKLKFDSNIKEINIRHILLFSIFALIPTICKIVYLFLFGLIFLIPKEKFKNKYSRIIYFIFQIVFAIIGYYVFCNLLRGEGQVSIEKNSIEQLSYCLANPFIAINIFARTIADYSTDYLCQMIGGFNTPTILSIIIFIALLLVVFEKDDNDLKFEK
;
A
#
# COMPACT_ATOMS: atom_id res chain seq x y z
N ILE A 1 12.27 -1.17 -7.57
CA ILE A 1 11.21 -2.10 -7.11
C ILE A 1 10.31 -2.53 -8.29
N SER A 2 9.85 -1.60 -9.14
CA SER A 2 8.95 -1.92 -10.28
C SER A 2 9.56 -2.84 -11.35
N ILE A 3 10.88 -3.03 -11.35
CA ILE A 3 11.61 -3.89 -12.32
C ILE A 3 11.77 -5.33 -11.78
N PHE A 4 11.32 -5.61 -10.57
CA PHE A 4 11.38 -6.99 -10.07
C PHE A 4 10.61 -7.94 -10.96
N PRO A 5 11.15 -9.15 -11.24
CA PRO A 5 10.53 -10.14 -12.13
C PRO A 5 9.08 -10.45 -11.72
N MET A 6 8.78 -10.49 -10.43
CA MET A 6 7.41 -10.68 -9.94
C MET A 6 6.46 -9.55 -10.34
N CYS A 7 6.92 -8.29 -10.28
CA CYS A 7 6.10 -7.15 -10.73
C CYS A 7 5.84 -7.21 -12.23
N LEU A 8 6.84 -7.64 -13.03
CA LEU A 8 6.70 -7.79 -14.47
C LEU A 8 5.76 -8.95 -14.84
N THR A 9 5.86 -10.09 -14.16
CA THR A 9 4.92 -11.22 -14.37
C THR A 9 3.50 -10.85 -13.98
N LEU A 10 3.30 -10.15 -12.88
CA LEU A 10 1.97 -9.66 -12.47
C LEU A 10 1.44 -8.61 -13.46
N ALA A 11 2.29 -7.72 -13.98
CA ALA A 11 1.90 -6.76 -15.00
C ALA A 11 1.48 -7.40 -16.31
N ALA A 12 2.09 -8.55 -16.67
CA ALA A 12 1.74 -9.33 -17.85
C ALA A 12 0.53 -10.26 -17.63
N SER A 13 0.10 -10.45 -16.40
CA SER A 13 -1.05 -11.30 -16.07
C SER A 13 -2.35 -10.47 -16.02
N TYR A 14 -3.49 -11.13 -16.25
CA TYR A 14 -4.82 -10.52 -16.04
C TYR A 14 -5.19 -10.43 -14.56
N SER A 15 -4.20 -10.34 -13.66
CA SER A 15 -4.43 -10.23 -12.23
C SER A 15 -4.77 -8.77 -11.85
N PRO A 16 -5.75 -8.55 -10.97
CA PRO A 16 -6.00 -7.22 -10.39
C PRO A 16 -4.80 -6.68 -9.61
N ASP A 17 -3.86 -7.54 -9.22
CA ASP A 17 -2.64 -7.17 -8.50
C ASP A 17 -1.73 -6.25 -9.35
N ALA A 18 -1.75 -6.36 -10.68
CA ALA A 18 -1.05 -5.43 -11.57
C ALA A 18 -1.54 -3.98 -11.37
N ILE A 19 -2.87 -3.80 -11.34
CA ILE A 19 -3.50 -2.50 -11.12
C ILE A 19 -3.18 -1.99 -9.71
N ILE A 20 -3.27 -2.87 -8.71
CA ILE A 20 -2.98 -2.53 -7.31
C ILE A 20 -1.55 -2.02 -7.16
N ILE A 21 -0.56 -2.74 -7.68
CA ILE A 21 0.86 -2.35 -7.60
C ILE A 21 1.09 -1.02 -8.31
N SER A 22 0.57 -0.87 -9.53
CA SER A 22 0.77 0.35 -10.33
C SER A 22 0.20 1.59 -9.64
N PHE A 23 -1.04 1.52 -9.15
CA PHE A 23 -1.67 2.65 -8.47
C PHE A 23 -1.11 2.90 -7.07
N THR A 24 -0.65 1.87 -6.36
CA THR A 24 0.07 2.04 -5.10
C THR A 24 1.38 2.81 -5.31
N MET A 25 2.19 2.41 -6.30
CA MET A 25 3.43 3.12 -6.64
C MET A 25 3.16 4.56 -7.10
N LEU A 26 2.11 4.76 -7.92
CA LEU A 26 1.70 6.09 -8.35
C LEU A 26 1.27 6.97 -7.17
N THR A 27 0.53 6.41 -6.22
CA THR A 27 0.11 7.10 -4.99
C THR A 27 1.31 7.54 -4.17
N ILE A 28 2.27 6.64 -3.95
CA ILE A 28 3.51 6.94 -3.21
C ILE A 28 4.31 8.01 -3.93
N ALA A 29 4.54 7.86 -5.23
CA ALA A 29 5.28 8.84 -6.04
C ALA A 29 4.61 10.23 -6.01
N TYR A 30 3.29 10.27 -6.05
CA TYR A 30 2.54 11.53 -5.98
C TYR A 30 2.67 12.20 -4.61
N VAL A 31 2.61 11.44 -3.52
CA VAL A 31 2.84 11.96 -2.16
C VAL A 31 4.26 12.49 -2.01
N LEU A 32 5.26 11.77 -2.52
CA LEU A 32 6.65 12.24 -2.53
C LEU A 32 6.79 13.53 -3.33
N LYS A 33 6.16 13.63 -4.49
CA LYS A 33 6.10 14.87 -5.27
C LYS A 33 5.49 16.01 -4.44
N LEU A 34 4.34 15.81 -3.81
CA LEU A 34 3.71 16.83 -2.97
C LEU A 34 4.60 17.25 -1.78
N LYS A 35 5.40 16.32 -1.25
CA LYS A 35 6.32 16.57 -0.14
C LYS A 35 7.54 17.37 -0.57
N PHE A 36 8.22 16.98 -1.66
CA PHE A 36 9.53 17.47 -2.02
C PHE A 36 9.52 18.58 -3.10
N ASP A 37 8.45 18.69 -3.89
CA ASP A 37 8.37 19.72 -4.92
C ASP A 37 8.25 21.11 -4.29
N SER A 38 9.27 21.94 -4.51
CA SER A 38 9.34 23.32 -4.03
C SER A 38 8.39 24.27 -4.76
N ASN A 39 7.95 23.90 -5.98
CA ASN A 39 6.98 24.69 -6.73
C ASN A 39 5.58 24.61 -6.13
N ILE A 40 5.28 23.54 -5.40
CA ILE A 40 4.01 23.34 -4.71
C ILE A 40 4.11 23.95 -3.30
N LYS A 41 3.79 25.23 -3.20
CA LYS A 41 3.80 25.95 -1.92
C LYS A 41 2.58 25.62 -1.07
N GLU A 42 1.40 25.45 -1.69
CA GLU A 42 0.14 25.15 -1.02
C GLU A 42 -0.57 23.96 -1.67
N ILE A 43 -1.14 23.11 -0.82
CA ILE A 43 -1.93 21.97 -1.27
C ILE A 43 -3.37 22.42 -1.47
N ASN A 44 -3.79 22.40 -2.73
CA ASN A 44 -5.14 22.71 -3.14
C ASN A 44 -6.01 21.44 -3.18
N ILE A 45 -7.32 21.63 -3.21
CA ILE A 45 -8.31 20.55 -3.31
C ILE A 45 -8.05 19.64 -4.53
N ARG A 46 -7.50 20.16 -5.64
CA ARG A 46 -7.15 19.37 -6.83
C ARG A 46 -6.09 18.31 -6.51
N HIS A 47 -5.08 18.67 -5.71
CA HIS A 47 -4.04 17.71 -5.28
C HIS A 47 -4.62 16.61 -4.40
N ILE A 48 -5.56 16.98 -3.53
CA ILE A 48 -6.24 16.01 -2.65
C ILE A 48 -7.14 15.08 -3.45
N LEU A 49 -7.88 15.59 -4.43
CA LEU A 49 -8.73 14.77 -5.30
C LEU A 49 -7.91 13.78 -6.12
N LEU A 50 -6.80 14.21 -6.75
CA LEU A 50 -5.92 13.30 -7.49
C LEU A 50 -5.33 12.23 -6.60
N PHE A 51 -4.84 12.60 -5.42
CA PHE A 51 -4.35 11.64 -4.45
C PHE A 51 -5.45 10.65 -4.03
N SER A 52 -6.67 11.15 -3.77
CA SER A 52 -7.80 10.29 -3.38
C SER A 52 -8.18 9.30 -4.48
N ILE A 53 -8.18 9.71 -5.75
CA ILE A 53 -8.46 8.82 -6.89
C ILE A 53 -7.39 7.72 -6.99
N PHE A 54 -6.10 8.08 -6.88
CA PHE A 54 -5.02 7.11 -6.97
C PHE A 54 -5.04 6.09 -5.82
N ALA A 55 -5.37 6.51 -4.60
CA ALA A 55 -5.48 5.63 -3.45
C ALA A 55 -6.78 4.82 -3.44
N LEU A 56 -7.85 5.32 -4.07
CA LEU A 56 -9.15 4.64 -4.10
C LEU A 56 -9.09 3.36 -4.94
N ILE A 57 -8.41 3.37 -6.08
CA ILE A 57 -8.35 2.23 -7.00
C ILE A 57 -7.81 0.96 -6.32
N PRO A 58 -6.62 0.96 -5.68
CA PRO A 58 -6.16 -0.20 -4.92
C PRO A 58 -7.11 -0.56 -3.76
N THR A 59 -7.71 0.43 -3.10
CA THR A 59 -8.64 0.20 -1.98
C THR A 59 -9.91 -0.52 -2.41
N ILE A 60 -10.45 -0.20 -3.60
CA ILE A 60 -11.60 -0.92 -4.17
C ILE A 60 -11.25 -2.38 -4.47
N CYS A 61 -10.05 -2.62 -4.98
CA CYS A 61 -9.58 -3.98 -5.26
C CYS A 61 -9.39 -4.80 -3.97
N LYS A 62 -8.74 -4.20 -2.96
CA LYS A 62 -8.50 -4.82 -1.65
C LYS A 62 -8.58 -3.76 -0.56
N ILE A 63 -9.54 -3.89 0.35
CA ILE A 63 -9.83 -2.93 1.44
C ILE A 63 -8.60 -2.63 2.32
N VAL A 64 -7.65 -3.57 2.41
CA VAL A 64 -6.41 -3.41 3.17
C VAL A 64 -5.62 -2.18 2.72
N TYR A 65 -5.73 -1.77 1.45
CA TYR A 65 -5.03 -0.57 0.94
C TYR A 65 -5.63 0.75 1.42
N LEU A 66 -6.67 0.72 2.25
CA LEU A 66 -7.22 1.91 2.91
C LEU A 66 -6.13 2.70 3.67
N PHE A 67 -5.09 2.03 4.17
CA PHE A 67 -3.98 2.69 4.86
C PHE A 67 -3.19 3.68 3.97
N LEU A 68 -3.27 3.55 2.64
CA LEU A 68 -2.63 4.49 1.71
C LEU A 68 -3.09 5.94 1.93
N PHE A 69 -4.33 6.14 2.36
CA PHE A 69 -4.82 7.48 2.70
C PHE A 69 -4.06 8.10 3.88
N GLY A 70 -3.47 7.27 4.75
CA GLY A 70 -2.59 7.71 5.82
C GLY A 70 -1.30 8.39 5.34
N LEU A 71 -0.89 8.18 4.08
CA LEU A 71 0.29 8.83 3.51
C LEU A 71 0.17 10.37 3.46
N ILE A 72 -1.03 10.94 3.57
CA ILE A 72 -1.24 12.39 3.69
C ILE A 72 -0.48 12.98 4.91
N PHE A 73 -0.24 12.17 5.95
CA PHE A 73 0.50 12.59 7.13
C PHE A 73 2.01 12.74 6.90
N LEU A 74 2.55 12.19 5.80
CA LEU A 74 3.95 12.40 5.39
C LEU A 74 4.19 13.79 4.78
N ILE A 75 3.13 14.48 4.35
CA ILE A 75 3.22 15.80 3.77
C ILE A 75 3.40 16.84 4.89
N PRO A 76 4.36 17.78 4.79
CA PRO A 76 4.61 18.82 5.79
C PRO A 76 3.35 19.67 6.06
N LYS A 77 3.14 20.02 7.33
CA LYS A 77 1.96 20.81 7.77
C LYS A 77 1.94 22.20 7.15
N GLU A 78 3.11 22.74 6.87
CA GLU A 78 3.33 24.09 6.32
C GLU A 78 2.73 24.25 4.92
N LYS A 79 2.59 23.13 4.18
CA LYS A 79 1.94 23.12 2.84
C LYS A 79 0.41 23.16 2.90
N PHE A 80 -0.18 23.06 4.08
CA PHE A 80 -1.63 23.15 4.25
C PHE A 80 -2.03 24.56 4.73
N LYS A 81 -3.06 25.12 4.10
CA LYS A 81 -3.54 26.47 4.37
C LYS A 81 -3.89 26.70 5.85
N ASN A 82 -4.46 25.71 6.52
CA ASN A 82 -4.85 25.77 7.93
C ASN A 82 -4.30 24.57 8.71
N LYS A 83 -4.07 24.77 10.01
CA LYS A 83 -3.57 23.74 10.94
C LYS A 83 -4.40 22.45 10.93
N TYR A 84 -5.71 22.55 10.74
CA TYR A 84 -6.64 21.42 10.75
C TYR A 84 -6.94 20.86 9.35
N SER A 85 -6.55 21.55 8.28
CA SER A 85 -6.85 21.12 6.89
C SER A 85 -6.39 19.70 6.59
N ARG A 86 -5.23 19.29 7.13
CA ARG A 86 -4.69 17.94 6.92
C ARG A 86 -5.61 16.85 7.49
N ILE A 87 -6.16 17.07 8.69
CA ILE A 87 -7.08 16.13 9.34
C ILE A 87 -8.42 16.13 8.61
N ILE A 88 -8.92 17.31 8.23
CA ILE A 88 -10.17 17.45 7.48
C ILE A 88 -10.06 16.71 6.13
N TYR A 89 -8.96 16.89 5.40
CA TYR A 89 -8.73 16.18 4.14
C TYR A 89 -8.62 14.66 4.35
N PHE A 90 -7.96 14.20 5.41
CA PHE A 90 -7.90 12.79 5.75
C PHE A 90 -9.28 12.19 6.01
N ILE A 91 -10.12 12.86 6.82
CA ILE A 91 -11.49 12.43 7.09
C ILE A 91 -12.30 12.40 5.79
N PHE A 92 -12.21 13.44 4.97
CA PHE A 92 -12.87 13.50 3.66
C PHE A 92 -12.47 12.31 2.78
N GLN A 93 -11.19 11.96 2.74
CA GLN A 93 -10.68 10.84 1.95
C GLN A 93 -11.22 9.50 2.45
N ILE A 94 -11.27 9.28 3.77
CA ILE A 94 -11.84 8.05 4.35
C ILE A 94 -13.32 7.93 3.99
N VAL A 95 -14.09 9.00 4.14
CA VAL A 95 -15.51 9.02 3.75
C VAL A 95 -15.66 8.72 2.25
N PHE A 96 -14.85 9.37 1.42
CA PHE A 96 -14.85 9.14 -0.03
C PHE A 96 -14.50 7.69 -0.38
N ALA A 97 -13.53 7.08 0.31
CA ALA A 97 -13.14 5.68 0.12
C ALA A 97 -14.25 4.71 0.52
N ILE A 98 -14.93 4.95 1.65
CA ILE A 98 -16.04 4.13 2.11
C ILE A 98 -17.21 4.20 1.12
N ILE A 99 -17.58 5.40 0.66
CA ILE A 99 -18.63 5.59 -0.33
C ILE A 99 -18.25 4.90 -1.65
N GLY A 100 -17.02 5.10 -2.12
CA GLY A 100 -16.53 4.48 -3.36
C GLY A 100 -16.55 2.95 -3.29
N TYR A 101 -16.11 2.38 -2.17
CA TYR A 101 -16.14 0.94 -1.93
C TYR A 101 -17.59 0.41 -1.87
N TYR A 102 -18.47 1.11 -1.16
CA TYR A 102 -19.89 0.73 -1.07
C TYR A 102 -20.59 0.75 -2.44
N VAL A 103 -20.38 1.82 -3.21
CA VAL A 103 -20.93 1.96 -4.58
C VAL A 103 -20.39 0.84 -5.47
N PHE A 104 -19.09 0.55 -5.41
CA PHE A 104 -18.48 -0.52 -6.18
C PHE A 104 -19.06 -1.90 -5.83
N CYS A 105 -19.19 -2.21 -4.53
CA CYS A 105 -19.76 -3.46 -4.07
C CYS A 105 -21.22 -3.64 -4.53
N ASN A 106 -22.03 -2.59 -4.48
CA ASN A 106 -23.44 -2.68 -4.87
C ASN A 106 -23.66 -2.67 -6.38
N LEU A 107 -22.83 -1.97 -7.15
CA LEU A 107 -23.02 -1.84 -8.61
C LEU A 107 -22.33 -2.95 -9.42
N LEU A 108 -21.20 -3.46 -8.94
CA LEU A 108 -20.31 -4.30 -9.74
C LEU A 108 -20.09 -5.71 -9.14
N ARG A 109 -20.29 -5.91 -7.87
CA ARG A 109 -20.29 -7.26 -7.26
C ARG A 109 -21.65 -7.90 -7.50
N GLY A 110 -21.70 -8.86 -8.40
CA GLY A 110 -22.85 -9.76 -8.54
C GLY A 110 -23.06 -10.59 -7.26
N GLU A 111 -24.29 -11.03 -7.03
CA GLU A 111 -24.75 -11.72 -5.81
C GLU A 111 -23.99 -13.00 -5.39
N GLY A 112 -23.01 -13.45 -6.19
CA GLY A 112 -22.31 -14.72 -5.98
C GLY A 112 -21.15 -14.71 -4.96
N GLN A 113 -20.75 -13.57 -4.37
CA GLN A 113 -19.60 -13.49 -3.45
C GLN A 113 -19.94 -13.23 -1.97
N VAL A 114 -21.21 -13.28 -1.60
CA VAL A 114 -21.69 -12.98 -0.24
C VAL A 114 -21.24 -14.02 0.82
N SER A 115 -20.82 -15.21 0.40
CA SER A 115 -20.45 -16.29 1.33
C SER A 115 -19.08 -16.12 2.02
N ILE A 116 -18.19 -15.29 1.47
CA ILE A 116 -16.83 -15.11 2.02
C ILE A 116 -16.80 -14.10 3.18
N GLU A 117 -17.74 -13.15 3.22
CA GLU A 117 -17.76 -12.10 4.26
C GLU A 117 -18.15 -12.62 5.65
N LYS A 118 -19.07 -13.60 5.74
CA LYS A 118 -19.46 -14.18 7.03
C LYS A 118 -18.29 -14.82 7.77
N ASN A 119 -17.45 -15.57 7.07
CA ASN A 119 -16.29 -16.23 7.66
C ASN A 119 -15.22 -15.24 8.12
N SER A 120 -15.07 -14.10 7.46
CA SER A 120 -14.06 -13.10 7.81
C SER A 120 -14.35 -12.38 9.12
N ILE A 121 -15.63 -12.07 9.39
CA ILE A 121 -16.04 -11.43 10.65
C ILE A 121 -15.90 -12.39 11.82
N GLU A 122 -16.29 -13.65 11.63
CA GLU A 122 -16.13 -14.70 12.65
C GLU A 122 -14.65 -14.96 12.95
N GLN A 123 -13.79 -15.03 11.94
CA GLN A 123 -12.34 -15.15 12.11
C GLN A 123 -11.76 -13.95 12.86
N LEU A 124 -12.16 -12.73 12.52
CA LEU A 124 -11.70 -11.53 13.20
C LEU A 124 -12.14 -11.53 14.68
N SER A 125 -13.39 -11.88 14.96
CA SER A 125 -13.91 -11.97 16.32
C SER A 125 -13.17 -13.03 17.15
N TYR A 126 -12.86 -14.18 16.53
CA TYR A 126 -12.08 -15.23 17.17
C TYR A 126 -10.64 -14.78 17.49
N CYS A 127 -9.98 -14.10 16.55
CA CYS A 127 -8.63 -13.56 16.75
C CYS A 127 -8.61 -12.50 17.87
N LEU A 128 -9.61 -11.64 17.94
CA LEU A 128 -9.74 -10.64 19.00
C LEU A 128 -10.04 -11.26 20.37
N ALA A 129 -10.84 -12.32 20.41
CA ALA A 129 -11.13 -13.06 21.64
C ALA A 129 -9.94 -13.86 22.14
N ASN A 130 -9.03 -14.29 21.25
CA ASN A 130 -7.89 -15.15 21.57
C ASN A 130 -6.58 -14.60 21.00
N PRO A 131 -6.08 -13.45 21.49
CA PRO A 131 -4.94 -12.74 20.88
C PRO A 131 -3.65 -13.57 20.90
N PHE A 132 -3.39 -14.36 21.96
CA PHE A 132 -2.20 -15.22 22.05
C PHE A 132 -2.22 -16.35 21.01
N ILE A 133 -3.39 -16.92 20.72
CA ILE A 133 -3.55 -17.95 19.69
C ILE A 133 -3.30 -17.32 18.31
N ALA A 134 -3.87 -16.14 18.06
CA ALA A 134 -3.67 -15.40 16.81
C ALA A 134 -2.18 -15.07 16.57
N ILE A 135 -1.46 -14.59 17.60
CA ILE A 135 -0.02 -14.31 17.52
C ILE A 135 0.77 -15.60 17.24
N ASN A 136 0.44 -16.71 17.91
CA ASN A 136 1.13 -17.98 17.68
C ASN A 136 0.92 -18.51 16.25
N ILE A 137 -0.32 -18.43 15.72
CA ILE A 137 -0.63 -18.81 14.33
C ILE A 137 0.17 -17.93 13.37
N PHE A 138 0.20 -16.61 13.59
CA PHE A 138 0.94 -15.68 12.77
C PHE A 138 2.45 -15.96 12.79
N ALA A 139 3.04 -16.19 13.98
CA ALA A 139 4.45 -16.53 14.13
C ALA A 139 4.81 -17.84 13.43
N ARG A 140 3.97 -18.88 13.56
CA ARG A 140 4.15 -20.14 12.84
C ARG A 140 4.07 -19.96 11.34
N THR A 141 3.07 -19.20 10.84
CA THR A 141 2.94 -18.94 9.42
C THR A 141 4.19 -18.24 8.85
N ILE A 142 4.74 -17.26 9.59
CA ILE A 142 5.99 -16.63 9.18
C ILE A 142 7.15 -17.64 9.19
N ALA A 143 7.27 -18.44 10.23
CA ALA A 143 8.37 -19.43 10.33
C ALA A 143 8.31 -20.48 9.22
N ASP A 144 7.12 -21.01 8.93
CA ASP A 144 6.93 -22.08 7.97
C ASP A 144 7.04 -21.61 6.50
N TYR A 145 6.58 -20.38 6.21
CA TYR A 145 6.52 -19.85 4.84
C TYR A 145 7.50 -18.69 4.55
N SER A 146 8.41 -18.36 5.49
CA SER A 146 9.34 -17.23 5.30
C SER A 146 10.20 -17.36 4.04
N THR A 147 10.70 -18.56 3.76
CA THR A 147 11.50 -18.85 2.55
C THR A 147 10.68 -18.70 1.28
N ASP A 148 9.45 -19.19 1.29
CA ASP A 148 8.54 -19.09 0.15
C ASP A 148 8.17 -17.63 -0.14
N TYR A 149 7.90 -16.84 0.89
CA TYR A 149 7.63 -15.41 0.74
C TYR A 149 8.83 -14.65 0.16
N LEU A 150 10.05 -14.95 0.62
CA LEU A 150 11.27 -14.35 0.07
C LEU A 150 11.49 -14.74 -1.40
N CYS A 151 11.32 -16.02 -1.72
CA CYS A 151 11.47 -16.50 -3.11
C CYS A 151 10.42 -15.86 -4.03
N GLN A 152 9.17 -15.78 -3.59
CA GLN A 152 8.08 -15.17 -4.36
C GLN A 152 8.27 -13.66 -4.54
N MET A 153 8.79 -12.95 -3.52
CA MET A 153 9.04 -11.51 -3.61
C MET A 153 10.07 -11.18 -4.71
N ILE A 154 11.07 -12.05 -4.90
CA ILE A 154 12.17 -11.78 -5.83
C ILE A 154 11.89 -12.26 -7.23
N GLY A 155 11.21 -13.37 -7.43
CA GLY A 155 11.00 -13.87 -8.79
C GLY A 155 10.02 -15.02 -8.94
N GLY A 156 9.43 -15.51 -7.85
CA GLY A 156 8.45 -16.58 -7.91
C GLY A 156 9.09 -17.92 -8.21
N PHE A 157 8.70 -18.61 -9.15
CA PHE A 157 8.92 -20.01 -9.45
C PHE A 157 10.41 -20.39 -9.59
N ASN A 158 10.89 -21.30 -8.73
CA ASN A 158 12.21 -21.97 -8.82
C ASN A 158 13.46 -21.08 -8.64
N THR A 159 13.36 -19.90 -8.01
CA THR A 159 14.58 -19.19 -7.62
C THR A 159 15.26 -19.94 -6.47
N PRO A 160 16.57 -20.21 -6.54
CA PRO A 160 17.29 -20.83 -5.43
C PRO A 160 17.14 -19.96 -4.17
N THR A 161 16.76 -20.58 -3.04
CA THR A 161 16.55 -19.87 -1.76
C THR A 161 17.76 -19.03 -1.37
N ILE A 162 18.97 -19.53 -1.62
CA ILE A 162 20.22 -18.82 -1.36
C ILE A 162 20.30 -17.50 -2.14
N LEU A 163 19.94 -17.50 -3.41
CA LEU A 163 19.94 -16.30 -4.26
C LEU A 163 18.94 -15.27 -3.75
N SER A 164 17.77 -15.72 -3.31
CA SER A 164 16.73 -14.87 -2.75
C SER A 164 17.19 -14.19 -1.45
N ILE A 165 17.87 -14.93 -0.57
CA ILE A 165 18.45 -14.38 0.65
C ILE A 165 19.54 -13.35 0.35
N ILE A 166 20.43 -13.63 -0.61
CA ILE A 166 21.49 -12.70 -1.00
C ILE A 166 20.91 -11.39 -1.53
N ILE A 167 19.91 -11.46 -2.42
CA ILE A 167 19.26 -10.26 -2.97
C ILE A 167 18.54 -9.50 -1.85
N PHE A 168 17.86 -10.18 -0.94
CA PHE A 168 17.19 -9.53 0.20
C PHE A 168 18.19 -8.81 1.11
N ILE A 169 19.32 -9.44 1.44
CA ILE A 169 20.39 -8.81 2.23
C ILE A 169 20.96 -7.58 1.47
N ALA A 170 21.21 -7.71 0.16
CA ALA A 170 21.70 -6.59 -0.65
C ALA A 170 20.72 -5.40 -0.64
N LEU A 171 19.41 -5.68 -0.72
CA LEU A 171 18.38 -4.63 -0.62
C LEU A 171 18.36 -3.96 0.75
N LEU A 172 18.52 -4.74 1.83
CA LEU A 172 18.62 -4.18 3.19
C LEU A 172 19.86 -3.30 3.32
N LEU A 173 21.00 -3.72 2.78
CA LEU A 173 22.23 -2.92 2.82
C LEU A 173 22.06 -1.58 2.10
N VAL A 174 21.39 -1.56 0.95
CA VAL A 174 21.09 -0.31 0.23
C VAL A 174 20.21 0.63 1.05
N VAL A 175 19.26 0.09 1.84
CA VAL A 175 18.40 0.92 2.70
C VAL A 175 19.19 1.56 3.84
N PHE A 176 20.22 0.86 4.34
CA PHE A 176 21.07 1.36 5.43
C PHE A 176 22.31 2.10 4.95
N GLU A 177 22.59 2.10 3.63
CA GLU A 177 23.66 2.88 3.06
C GLU A 177 23.38 4.36 3.28
N LYS A 178 24.23 5.00 4.06
CA LYS A 178 24.16 6.43 4.30
C LYS A 178 24.64 7.14 3.04
N ASP A 179 23.74 7.85 2.39
CA ASP A 179 24.08 8.69 1.25
C ASP A 179 24.95 9.85 1.76
N ASP A 180 26.27 9.74 1.64
CA ASP A 180 27.22 10.80 1.98
C ASP A 180 27.16 11.97 0.98
N ASN A 181 26.47 11.78 -0.13
CA ASN A 181 26.12 12.86 -1.03
C ASN A 181 24.90 13.60 -0.46
N ASP A 182 25.16 14.67 0.27
CA ASP A 182 24.18 15.74 0.41
C ASP A 182 23.70 16.10 -1.00
N LEU A 183 22.65 15.46 -1.47
CA LEU A 183 21.89 15.94 -2.61
C LEU A 183 21.41 17.33 -2.18
N LYS A 184 22.24 18.33 -2.44
CA LYS A 184 21.84 19.72 -2.47
C LYS A 184 20.82 19.80 -3.59
N PHE A 185 19.57 19.52 -3.25
CA PHE A 185 18.46 19.95 -4.07
C PHE A 185 18.61 21.47 -4.13
N GLU A 186 19.09 21.97 -5.26
CA GLU A 186 19.19 23.39 -5.52
C GLU A 186 17.86 24.03 -5.15
N LYS A 187 17.98 25.02 -4.27
CA LYS A 187 16.87 25.84 -3.80
C LYS A 187 16.28 26.67 -4.93
#